data_3aed062e97a2d91f5eea9c63a3770b28
#
_entry.id   3aed062e97a2d91f5eea9c63a3770b28
#
_cell.length_a   1.000
_cell.length_b   1.000
_cell.length_c   1.000
_cell.angle_alpha   90.00
_cell.angle_beta   90.00
_cell.angle_gamma   90.00
#
_symmetry.space_group_name_H-M   'P 1'
#
loop_
_entity.id
_entity.type
_entity.pdbx_description
1 polymer ?
#
loop_
_entity_poly.entity_id
_entity_poly.type
_entity_poly.pdbx_seq_one_letter_code
_entity_poly.pdbx_strand_id
1 'polypeptide(L)'
;FDQPIIKNMGEYIARSYVGNGWVVNFADASAKGGGDADLIFRYGKAVESPLMMNYAAYLKSLFDKDGIPSGDPFRLFQTLLSREELEGMSADYQAPGYSWYPETEFCYMTNKNGFFVATKGGYNNESHNHNDAGTFSLYLNTTPIFIDAGVGTYTRQTFSSERYSIWTMQSNYHNLPMVNGVPQQFGSEFRATDVHFDSRRMYFSANIATAYPAEANVKKWVRSYQLGKNSLKIEDSFSLDKADKPNQVNFLTWGKVDVSVPGVVTVEVNGEKVRMTYNKSAFTPTVETIRLDDPRLSNVWGEQVCRISLNANKQPLSGSYTYTITTIK
;
A
#
# COMPACT_ATOMS: atom_id res chain seq x y z
N PHE A 1 9.38 24.00 15.86
CA PHE A 1 9.73 22.58 15.81
C PHE A 1 9.36 21.82 17.09
N ASP A 2 9.05 22.51 18.21
CA ASP A 2 8.85 21.89 19.54
C ASP A 2 7.55 21.10 19.69
N GLN A 3 6.64 21.15 18.73
CA GLN A 3 5.38 20.40 18.80
C GLN A 3 5.54 18.99 18.29
N PRO A 4 5.05 17.96 19.01
CA PRO A 4 5.16 16.54 18.60
C PRO A 4 4.61 16.26 17.18
N ILE A 5 3.57 16.99 16.77
CA ILE A 5 2.99 16.82 15.43
C ILE A 5 4.00 17.13 14.32
N ILE A 6 4.87 18.15 14.50
CA ILE A 6 5.88 18.53 13.52
C ILE A 6 6.89 17.38 13.32
N LYS A 7 7.33 16.76 14.42
CA LYS A 7 8.20 15.58 14.38
C LYS A 7 7.49 14.40 13.68
N ASN A 8 6.25 14.11 14.06
CA ASN A 8 5.48 13.00 13.48
C ASN A 8 5.26 13.18 11.96
N MET A 9 4.98 14.41 11.50
CA MET A 9 4.86 14.73 10.08
C MET A 9 6.18 14.50 9.34
N GLY A 10 7.30 14.92 9.90
CA GLY A 10 8.62 14.71 9.31
C GLY A 10 9.01 13.23 9.24
N GLU A 11 8.76 12.47 10.29
CA GLU A 11 9.07 11.05 10.36
C GLU A 11 8.28 10.20 9.34
N TYR A 12 7.17 10.70 8.79
CA TYR A 12 6.38 9.98 7.81
C TYR A 12 7.22 9.50 6.61
N ILE A 13 8.15 10.33 6.12
CA ILE A 13 9.00 9.98 4.98
C ILE A 13 9.91 8.76 5.26
N ALA A 14 10.44 8.67 6.48
CA ALA A 14 11.22 7.51 6.90
C ALA A 14 10.34 6.29 7.14
N ARG A 15 9.19 6.46 7.78
CA ARG A 15 8.28 5.37 8.15
C ARG A 15 7.57 4.75 6.95
N SER A 16 7.37 5.49 5.86
CA SER A 16 6.79 4.99 4.61
C SER A 16 7.81 4.37 3.65
N TYR A 17 9.10 4.47 3.95
CA TYR A 17 10.15 3.87 3.14
C TYR A 17 10.29 2.38 3.43
N VAL A 18 10.18 1.57 2.38
CA VAL A 18 10.22 0.10 2.46
C VAL A 18 11.65 -0.42 2.28
N GLY A 19 12.41 0.18 1.37
CA GLY A 19 13.77 -0.22 1.03
C GLY A 19 14.02 -0.25 -0.48
N ASN A 20 15.30 -0.18 -0.88
CA ASN A 20 15.71 -0.23 -2.30
C ASN A 20 14.98 0.77 -3.21
N GLY A 21 14.69 1.97 -2.67
CA GLY A 21 13.97 3.01 -3.39
C GLY A 21 12.46 2.78 -3.49
N TRP A 22 11.89 1.78 -2.83
CA TRP A 22 10.45 1.57 -2.74
C TRP A 22 9.86 2.28 -1.52
N VAL A 23 8.73 2.91 -1.74
CA VAL A 23 7.95 3.61 -0.70
C VAL A 23 6.49 3.18 -0.77
N VAL A 24 5.76 3.32 0.34
CA VAL A 24 4.30 3.16 0.32
C VAL A 24 3.69 4.28 -0.53
N ASN A 25 2.83 3.90 -1.48
CA ASN A 25 2.33 4.79 -2.52
C ASN A 25 0.78 4.84 -2.59
N PHE A 26 0.11 5.00 -1.46
CA PHE A 26 -1.34 5.24 -1.51
C PHE A 26 -1.67 6.52 -2.29
N ALA A 27 -2.83 6.54 -2.95
CA ALA A 27 -3.30 7.63 -3.80
C ALA A 27 -2.36 7.92 -4.99
N ASP A 28 -2.15 9.18 -5.35
CA ASP A 28 -1.29 9.59 -6.48
C ASP A 28 0.22 9.54 -6.15
N ALA A 29 0.61 8.96 -5.01
CA ALA A 29 2.01 8.88 -4.64
C ALA A 29 2.82 7.96 -5.58
N SER A 30 4.08 8.30 -5.81
CA SER A 30 5.00 7.42 -6.54
C SER A 30 5.42 6.25 -5.67
N ALA A 31 5.47 5.05 -6.22
CA ALA A 31 6.01 3.87 -5.54
C ALA A 31 7.55 3.88 -5.43
N LYS A 32 8.21 4.78 -6.16
CA LYS A 32 9.66 4.99 -6.12
C LYS A 32 9.99 6.34 -5.52
N GLY A 33 10.93 6.36 -4.59
CA GLY A 33 11.36 7.58 -3.92
C GLY A 33 12.30 7.31 -2.76
N GLY A 34 12.53 8.33 -1.97
CA GLY A 34 13.37 8.29 -0.77
C GLY A 34 13.51 9.69 -0.17
N GLY A 35 13.47 10.72 -1.01
CA GLY A 35 13.60 12.10 -0.60
C GLY A 35 15.05 12.62 -0.67
N ASP A 36 15.22 13.89 -0.31
CA ASP A 36 16.50 14.59 -0.23
C ASP A 36 17.15 14.31 1.14
N ALA A 37 18.25 13.57 1.13
CA ALA A 37 18.94 13.15 2.36
C ALA A 37 19.36 14.34 3.23
N ASP A 38 19.92 15.40 2.63
CA ASP A 38 20.40 16.57 3.36
C ASP A 38 19.23 17.35 4.00
N LEU A 39 18.12 17.48 3.31
CA LEU A 39 16.92 18.12 3.85
C LEU A 39 16.33 17.31 5.01
N ILE A 40 16.21 15.99 4.83
CA ILE A 40 15.69 15.07 5.86
C ILE A 40 16.58 15.09 7.09
N PHE A 41 17.90 15.12 6.90
CA PHE A 41 18.85 15.21 8.00
C PHE A 41 18.69 16.51 8.81
N ARG A 42 18.67 17.67 8.16
CA ARG A 42 18.48 18.96 8.83
C ARG A 42 17.15 19.06 9.54
N TYR A 43 16.09 18.56 8.92
CA TYR A 43 14.78 18.50 9.57
C TYR A 43 14.82 17.57 10.78
N GLY A 44 15.42 16.39 10.63
CA GLY A 44 15.60 15.41 11.71
C GLY A 44 16.34 15.99 12.91
N LYS A 45 17.41 16.78 12.67
CA LYS A 45 18.09 17.52 13.74
C LYS A 45 17.18 18.53 14.41
N ALA A 46 16.45 19.33 13.63
CA ALA A 46 15.59 20.39 14.16
C ALA A 46 14.44 19.87 15.02
N VAL A 47 13.95 18.62 14.77
CA VAL A 47 12.90 17.95 15.55
C VAL A 47 13.43 16.86 16.49
N GLU A 48 14.73 16.75 16.64
CA GLU A 48 15.39 15.74 17.48
C GLU A 48 14.90 14.31 17.17
N SER A 49 14.89 13.93 15.87
CA SER A 49 14.49 12.61 15.41
C SER A 49 15.69 11.77 14.94
N PRO A 50 16.18 10.82 15.77
CA PRO A 50 17.20 9.86 15.35
C PRO A 50 16.75 9.02 14.15
N LEU A 51 15.46 8.69 14.06
CA LEU A 51 14.89 7.95 12.93
C LEU A 51 15.14 8.66 11.60
N MET A 52 14.84 9.97 11.53
CA MET A 52 15.07 10.77 10.33
C MET A 52 16.54 10.94 10.00
N MET A 53 17.38 11.18 11.01
CA MET A 53 18.82 11.35 10.81
C MET A 53 19.46 10.04 10.29
N ASN A 54 19.14 8.90 10.89
CA ASN A 54 19.64 7.60 10.43
C ASN A 54 19.11 7.24 9.02
N TYR A 55 17.85 7.57 8.74
CA TYR A 55 17.28 7.40 7.40
C TYR A 55 17.98 8.26 6.36
N ALA A 56 18.29 9.52 6.68
CA ALA A 56 19.05 10.40 5.80
C ALA A 56 20.45 9.85 5.50
N ALA A 57 21.18 9.37 6.52
CA ALA A 57 22.47 8.75 6.35
C ALA A 57 22.41 7.50 5.47
N TYR A 58 21.38 6.67 5.65
CA TYR A 58 21.11 5.50 4.81
C TYR A 58 20.85 5.91 3.36
N LEU A 59 19.98 6.90 3.09
CA LEU A 59 19.73 7.40 1.74
C LEU A 59 21.01 7.93 1.09
N LYS A 60 21.81 8.69 1.83
CA LYS A 60 23.10 9.20 1.36
C LYS A 60 24.00 8.05 0.91
N SER A 61 24.07 6.95 1.67
CA SER A 61 24.89 5.79 1.35
C SER A 61 24.42 5.04 0.07
N LEU A 62 23.13 5.14 -0.29
CA LEU A 62 22.58 4.45 -1.46
C LEU A 62 22.73 5.25 -2.77
N PHE A 63 22.50 6.57 -2.70
CA PHE A 63 22.27 7.37 -3.91
C PHE A 63 23.33 8.43 -4.19
N ASP A 64 24.18 8.74 -3.22
CA ASP A 64 25.11 9.84 -3.38
C ASP A 64 26.54 9.42 -3.06
N LYS A 65 27.28 9.15 -4.11
CA LYS A 65 28.74 9.03 -3.98
C LYS A 65 29.45 10.35 -4.26
N ASP A 66 28.90 11.27 -5.06
CA ASP A 66 29.58 12.51 -5.46
C ASP A 66 28.61 13.66 -5.83
N GLY A 67 27.30 13.51 -5.65
CA GLY A 67 26.31 14.47 -6.13
C GLY A 67 26.06 15.64 -5.17
N ILE A 68 26.33 16.87 -5.63
CA ILE A 68 25.80 18.06 -5.01
C ILE A 68 24.48 18.39 -5.72
N PRO A 69 23.33 18.53 -5.02
CA PRO A 69 22.07 18.89 -5.67
C PRO A 69 22.24 20.16 -6.48
N SER A 70 22.00 20.08 -7.77
CA SER A 70 22.12 21.23 -8.67
C SER A 70 20.79 21.98 -8.78
N GLY A 71 20.79 23.28 -8.85
CA GLY A 71 19.67 24.12 -9.27
C GLY A 71 19.15 25.14 -8.28
N ASP A 72 19.29 24.93 -6.97
CA ASP A 72 18.91 25.91 -5.94
C ASP A 72 20.12 26.27 -5.07
N PRO A 73 20.71 27.47 -5.25
CA PRO A 73 21.89 27.88 -4.48
C PRO A 73 21.68 27.88 -2.96
N PHE A 74 20.46 28.21 -2.50
CA PHE A 74 20.15 28.20 -1.07
C PHE A 74 20.21 26.79 -0.49
N ARG A 75 19.62 25.81 -1.17
CA ARG A 75 19.70 24.40 -0.77
C ARG A 75 21.13 23.87 -0.84
N LEU A 76 21.87 24.25 -1.89
CA LEU A 76 23.28 23.90 -2.03
C LEU A 76 24.11 24.35 -0.82
N PHE A 77 23.99 25.60 -0.42
CA PHE A 77 24.71 26.08 0.75
C PHE A 77 24.32 25.34 2.02
N GLN A 78 23.05 25.08 2.21
CA GLN A 78 22.57 24.30 3.37
C GLN A 78 23.08 22.85 3.35
N THR A 79 23.17 22.22 2.20
CA THR A 79 23.77 20.89 2.02
C THR A 79 25.24 20.90 2.42
N LEU A 80 26.02 21.87 1.93
CA LEU A 80 27.43 21.99 2.27
C LEU A 80 27.66 22.19 3.80
N LEU A 81 26.80 22.94 4.48
CA LEU A 81 26.90 23.19 5.92
C LEU A 81 26.57 21.93 6.77
N SER A 82 25.81 21.01 6.29
CA SER A 82 25.42 19.78 7.02
C SER A 82 26.14 18.51 6.55
N ARG A 83 26.92 18.60 5.48
CA ARG A 83 27.51 17.46 4.78
C ARG A 83 28.44 16.64 5.64
N GLU A 84 29.42 17.29 6.28
CA GLU A 84 30.42 16.62 7.12
C GLU A 84 29.78 15.83 8.27
N GLU A 85 28.76 16.41 8.90
CA GLU A 85 28.04 15.77 9.99
C GLU A 85 27.20 14.57 9.49
N LEU A 86 26.51 14.72 8.35
CA LEU A 86 25.74 13.64 7.75
C LEU A 86 26.64 12.49 7.28
N GLU A 87 27.77 12.76 6.68
CA GLU A 87 28.76 11.77 6.23
C GLU A 87 29.41 11.02 7.40
N GLY A 88 29.51 11.67 8.57
CA GLY A 88 30.02 11.05 9.80
C GLY A 88 29.02 10.11 10.49
N MET A 89 27.76 10.04 10.04
CA MET A 89 26.76 9.17 10.64
C MET A 89 26.83 7.74 10.11
N SER A 90 26.46 6.78 10.99
CA SER A 90 26.23 5.39 10.58
C SER A 90 24.95 5.26 9.74
N ALA A 91 25.01 4.50 8.65
CA ALA A 91 23.88 4.23 7.75
C ALA A 91 22.95 3.12 8.27
N ASP A 92 22.77 3.01 9.58
CA ASP A 92 22.01 1.93 10.25
C ASP A 92 20.49 2.22 10.34
N TYR A 93 19.88 2.54 9.22
CA TYR A 93 18.42 2.70 9.18
C TYR A 93 17.71 1.34 9.20
N GLN A 94 16.72 1.22 10.07
CA GLN A 94 15.76 0.12 10.08
C GLN A 94 14.35 0.67 10.16
N ALA A 95 13.45 0.16 9.32
CA ALA A 95 12.04 0.52 9.39
C ALA A 95 11.49 0.14 10.78
N PRO A 96 10.68 1.01 11.40
CA PRO A 96 10.01 0.68 12.65
C PRO A 96 9.16 -0.59 12.53
N GLY A 97 9.02 -1.37 13.60
CA GLY A 97 8.20 -2.59 13.62
C GLY A 97 6.75 -2.33 13.21
N TYR A 98 6.24 -1.14 13.50
CA TYR A 98 4.95 -0.66 13.01
C TYR A 98 4.92 0.87 12.97
N SER A 99 3.97 1.42 12.18
CA SER A 99 3.56 2.82 12.22
C SER A 99 2.05 2.88 12.14
N TRP A 100 1.43 3.63 13.05
CA TRP A 100 0.00 3.82 13.09
C TRP A 100 -0.33 5.31 13.12
N TYR A 101 -1.18 5.75 12.20
CA TYR A 101 -1.63 7.13 12.04
C TYR A 101 -3.14 7.17 12.19
N PRO A 102 -3.66 7.42 13.41
CA PRO A 102 -5.10 7.30 13.70
C PRO A 102 -5.98 8.28 12.92
N GLU A 103 -5.46 9.45 12.57
CA GLU A 103 -6.24 10.48 11.86
C GLU A 103 -6.39 10.18 10.35
N THR A 104 -5.36 9.60 9.73
CA THR A 104 -5.39 9.17 8.33
C THR A 104 -5.73 7.70 8.17
N GLU A 105 -5.78 6.98 9.29
CA GLU A 105 -6.03 5.54 9.35
C GLU A 105 -5.03 4.69 8.56
N PHE A 106 -3.78 5.19 8.40
CA PHE A 106 -2.70 4.45 7.76
C PHE A 106 -1.99 3.57 8.79
N CYS A 107 -1.75 2.33 8.43
CA CYS A 107 -1.05 1.37 9.27
C CYS A 107 0.02 0.63 8.48
N TYR A 108 1.26 0.67 8.97
CA TYR A 108 2.38 -0.10 8.43
C TYR A 108 2.84 -1.10 9.48
N MET A 109 3.08 -2.32 9.07
CA MET A 109 3.53 -3.42 9.95
C MET A 109 4.71 -4.12 9.30
N THR A 110 5.76 -4.40 10.07
CA THR A 110 6.94 -5.15 9.59
C THR A 110 7.25 -6.32 10.50
N ASN A 111 7.93 -7.32 9.97
CA ASN A 111 8.49 -8.40 10.77
C ASN A 111 9.93 -8.73 10.37
N LYS A 112 10.62 -9.50 11.21
CA LYS A 112 12.03 -9.88 10.98
C LYS A 112 12.24 -10.85 9.81
N ASN A 113 11.17 -11.35 9.20
CA ASN A 113 11.21 -12.31 8.10
C ASN A 113 10.91 -11.65 6.74
N GLY A 114 11.13 -10.35 6.66
CA GLY A 114 11.11 -9.58 5.42
C GLY A 114 9.72 -9.09 4.98
N PHE A 115 8.66 -9.36 5.74
CA PHE A 115 7.34 -8.80 5.42
C PHE A 115 7.25 -7.34 5.83
N PHE A 116 6.78 -6.51 4.90
CA PHE A 116 6.28 -5.16 5.16
C PHE A 116 4.86 -5.08 4.57
N VAL A 117 3.89 -4.74 5.40
CA VAL A 117 2.48 -4.59 5.04
C VAL A 117 2.08 -3.15 5.27
N ALA A 118 1.57 -2.48 4.24
CA ALA A 118 0.91 -1.19 4.38
C ALA A 118 -0.59 -1.39 4.15
N THR A 119 -1.43 -0.82 5.00
CA THR A 119 -2.89 -0.83 4.86
C THR A 119 -3.47 0.48 5.35
N LYS A 120 -4.69 0.76 4.93
CA LYS A 120 -5.40 1.99 5.34
C LYS A 120 -6.89 1.70 5.57
N GLY A 121 -7.53 2.52 6.41
CA GLY A 121 -8.97 2.75 6.41
C GLY A 121 -9.30 3.84 5.41
N GLY A 122 -9.48 5.07 5.88
CA GLY A 122 -9.64 6.26 5.05
C GLY A 122 -11.02 6.45 4.44
N TYR A 123 -11.13 7.41 3.55
CA TYR A 123 -12.37 7.72 2.85
C TYR A 123 -12.10 8.10 1.38
N ASN A 124 -13.10 7.89 0.52
CA ASN A 124 -12.94 8.04 -0.93
C ASN A 124 -13.16 9.50 -1.42
N ASN A 125 -12.62 10.47 -0.68
CA ASN A 125 -12.57 11.88 -1.07
C ASN A 125 -11.35 12.57 -0.43
N GLU A 126 -10.27 11.84 -0.24
CA GLU A 126 -8.99 12.40 0.20
C GLU A 126 -8.36 13.26 -0.91
N SER A 127 -7.33 14.05 -0.55
CA SER A 127 -6.54 14.73 -1.57
C SER A 127 -5.86 13.70 -2.48
N HIS A 128 -5.91 13.90 -3.80
CA HIS A 128 -5.40 12.95 -4.78
C HIS A 128 -6.04 11.54 -4.72
N ASN A 129 -7.30 11.46 -4.35
CA ASN A 129 -8.02 10.25 -3.98
C ASN A 129 -8.03 9.15 -5.04
N HIS A 130 -7.94 7.89 -4.56
CA HIS A 130 -8.39 6.67 -5.22
C HIS A 130 -9.56 6.08 -4.43
N ASN A 131 -10.42 5.26 -5.05
CA ASN A 131 -11.46 4.52 -4.33
C ASN A 131 -10.83 3.25 -3.73
N ASP A 132 -10.17 3.39 -2.58
CA ASP A 132 -9.25 2.38 -2.06
C ASP A 132 -9.36 2.16 -0.54
N ALA A 133 -10.48 2.56 0.07
CA ALA A 133 -10.71 2.37 1.51
C ALA A 133 -10.60 0.90 1.91
N GLY A 134 -9.71 0.58 2.85
CA GLY A 134 -9.43 -0.78 3.31
C GLY A 134 -8.46 -1.58 2.44
N THR A 135 -7.74 -0.97 1.50
CA THR A 135 -6.71 -1.63 0.67
C THR A 135 -5.45 -1.97 1.46
N PHE A 136 -4.57 -2.76 0.85
CA PHE A 136 -3.22 -3.03 1.36
C PHE A 136 -2.20 -3.14 0.23
N SER A 137 -0.92 -2.95 0.59
CA SER A 137 0.23 -3.35 -0.22
C SER A 137 1.13 -4.27 0.60
N LEU A 138 1.72 -5.26 -0.05
CA LEU A 138 2.62 -6.23 0.57
C LEU A 138 3.97 -6.23 -0.12
N TYR A 139 5.03 -6.13 0.69
CA TYR A 139 6.40 -6.25 0.25
C TYR A 139 7.07 -7.43 0.98
N LEU A 140 7.95 -8.13 0.27
CA LEU A 140 8.80 -9.18 0.83
C LEU A 140 10.26 -8.85 0.51
N ASN A 141 11.11 -8.80 1.55
CA ASN A 141 12.53 -8.41 1.43
C ASN A 141 12.69 -7.12 0.59
N THR A 142 11.84 -6.13 0.85
CA THR A 142 11.71 -4.84 0.13
C THR A 142 11.10 -4.92 -1.27
N THR A 143 10.89 -6.09 -1.84
CA THR A 143 10.26 -6.27 -3.16
C THR A 143 8.74 -6.15 -3.05
N PRO A 144 8.07 -5.25 -3.80
CA PRO A 144 6.62 -5.17 -3.85
C PRO A 144 6.03 -6.44 -4.47
N ILE A 145 5.11 -7.10 -3.76
CA ILE A 145 4.45 -8.34 -4.23
C ILE A 145 3.00 -8.06 -4.63
N PHE A 146 2.18 -7.59 -3.70
CA PHE A 146 0.86 -7.06 -3.98
C PHE A 146 0.94 -5.53 -3.88
N ILE A 147 0.51 -4.86 -4.93
CA ILE A 147 0.83 -3.44 -5.16
C ILE A 147 -0.42 -2.57 -5.20
N ASP A 148 -0.21 -1.29 -5.01
CA ASP A 148 -1.01 -0.22 -5.55
C ASP A 148 -0.31 0.27 -6.84
N ALA A 149 -1.03 0.35 -7.95
CA ALA A 149 -0.43 0.79 -9.21
C ALA A 149 0.00 2.27 -9.17
N GLY A 150 -0.61 3.05 -8.28
CA GLY A 150 -0.46 4.49 -8.24
C GLY A 150 -1.20 5.18 -9.37
N VAL A 151 -0.71 6.32 -9.82
CA VAL A 151 -1.34 7.14 -10.86
C VAL A 151 -0.49 7.19 -12.12
N GLY A 152 -1.15 7.16 -13.27
CA GLY A 152 -0.54 7.43 -14.58
C GLY A 152 -0.23 8.92 -14.78
N THR A 153 0.18 9.28 -15.97
CA THR A 153 0.45 10.67 -16.37
C THR A 153 -0.81 11.53 -16.18
N TYR A 154 -0.66 12.65 -15.51
CA TYR A 154 -1.76 13.58 -15.28
C TYR A 154 -2.27 14.17 -16.60
N THR A 155 -3.56 14.06 -16.82
CA THR A 155 -4.26 14.59 -17.96
C THR A 155 -5.42 15.48 -17.51
N ARG A 156 -6.12 16.12 -18.45
CA ARG A 156 -7.36 16.84 -18.14
C ARG A 156 -8.40 15.96 -17.44
N GLN A 157 -8.47 14.67 -17.79
CA GLN A 157 -9.38 13.71 -17.19
C GLN A 157 -9.08 13.51 -15.69
N THR A 158 -7.80 13.48 -15.31
CA THR A 158 -7.37 13.31 -13.91
C THR A 158 -7.97 14.37 -12.97
N PHE A 159 -8.25 15.57 -13.48
CA PHE A 159 -8.79 16.71 -12.72
C PHE A 159 -10.26 17.02 -13.05
N SER A 160 -10.99 16.06 -13.57
CA SER A 160 -12.40 16.21 -13.94
C SER A 160 -13.30 15.21 -13.19
N SER A 161 -14.61 15.30 -13.39
CA SER A 161 -15.60 14.31 -12.94
C SER A 161 -15.32 12.89 -13.47
N GLU A 162 -14.58 12.79 -14.58
CA GLU A 162 -14.20 11.51 -15.20
C GLU A 162 -12.96 10.86 -14.57
N ARG A 163 -12.40 11.42 -13.48
CA ARG A 163 -11.25 10.87 -12.77
C ARG A 163 -11.43 9.39 -12.46
N TYR A 164 -12.58 9.01 -11.94
CA TYR A 164 -12.86 7.64 -11.48
C TYR A 164 -13.27 6.67 -12.61
N SER A 165 -13.21 7.10 -13.88
CA SER A 165 -13.20 6.20 -15.03
C SER A 165 -11.78 5.73 -15.39
N ILE A 166 -10.73 6.36 -14.82
CA ILE A 166 -9.34 5.91 -14.93
C ILE A 166 -9.18 4.64 -14.08
N TRP A 167 -8.70 3.56 -14.68
CA TRP A 167 -8.66 2.25 -14.03
C TRP A 167 -7.87 2.24 -12.72
N THR A 168 -6.74 2.98 -12.61
CA THR A 168 -5.94 3.06 -11.38
C THR A 168 -6.64 3.75 -10.21
N MET A 169 -7.75 4.46 -10.47
CA MET A 169 -8.54 5.12 -9.44
C MET A 169 -9.68 4.24 -8.90
N GLN A 170 -9.95 3.09 -9.56
CA GLN A 170 -11.10 2.24 -9.27
C GLN A 170 -10.74 1.14 -8.27
N SER A 171 -11.62 0.87 -7.31
CA SER A 171 -11.38 -0.11 -6.25
C SER A 171 -11.16 -1.54 -6.72
N ASN A 172 -11.71 -1.91 -7.88
CA ASN A 172 -11.51 -3.22 -8.48
C ASN A 172 -10.11 -3.44 -9.09
N TYR A 173 -9.28 -2.40 -9.14
CA TYR A 173 -7.86 -2.46 -9.48
C TYR A 173 -6.94 -2.19 -8.28
N HIS A 174 -7.52 -2.19 -7.08
CA HIS A 174 -6.81 -2.26 -5.81
C HIS A 174 -6.97 -3.65 -5.18
N ASN A 175 -6.29 -3.89 -4.08
CA ASN A 175 -6.37 -5.16 -3.35
C ASN A 175 -7.65 -5.21 -2.50
N LEU A 176 -8.82 -5.17 -3.15
CA LEU A 176 -10.12 -4.93 -2.55
C LEU A 176 -11.22 -5.84 -3.12
N PRO A 177 -12.31 -6.08 -2.35
CA PRO A 177 -13.48 -6.75 -2.88
C PRO A 177 -14.34 -5.84 -3.77
N MET A 178 -15.00 -6.45 -4.75
CA MET A 178 -16.26 -5.98 -5.31
C MET A 178 -17.39 -6.72 -4.62
N VAL A 179 -18.34 -6.01 -4.05
CA VAL A 179 -19.46 -6.58 -3.29
C VAL A 179 -20.70 -6.59 -4.16
N ASN A 180 -21.33 -7.75 -4.32
CA ASN A 180 -22.44 -7.92 -5.27
C ASN A 180 -22.12 -7.44 -6.70
N GLY A 181 -20.84 -7.53 -7.11
CA GLY A 181 -20.38 -7.02 -8.40
C GLY A 181 -20.28 -5.50 -8.48
N VAL A 182 -20.33 -4.78 -7.34
CA VAL A 182 -20.28 -3.33 -7.25
C VAL A 182 -18.95 -2.91 -6.63
N PRO A 183 -18.18 -1.97 -7.25
CA PRO A 183 -16.96 -1.39 -6.69
C PRO A 183 -17.29 -0.32 -5.64
N GLN A 184 -16.27 0.14 -4.91
CA GLN A 184 -16.41 1.33 -4.07
C GLN A 184 -16.69 2.57 -4.92
N GLN A 185 -17.30 3.58 -4.30
CA GLN A 185 -17.64 4.84 -4.93
C GLN A 185 -16.85 5.99 -4.32
N PHE A 186 -16.63 7.06 -5.08
CA PHE A 186 -16.02 8.29 -4.58
C PHE A 186 -17.05 9.16 -3.84
N GLY A 187 -16.58 9.90 -2.85
CA GLY A 187 -17.37 10.80 -2.04
C GLY A 187 -16.94 10.75 -0.58
N SER A 188 -17.14 11.82 0.15
CA SER A 188 -16.74 11.92 1.56
C SER A 188 -17.54 10.98 2.50
N GLU A 189 -18.73 10.59 2.08
CA GLU A 189 -19.60 9.61 2.72
C GLU A 189 -19.10 8.18 2.55
N PHE A 190 -18.37 7.88 1.46
CA PHE A 190 -17.82 6.56 1.18
C PHE A 190 -16.49 6.35 1.89
N ARG A 191 -16.51 5.62 3.00
CA ARG A 191 -15.38 5.54 3.93
C ARG A 191 -15.31 4.23 4.70
N ALA A 192 -14.16 3.97 5.29
CA ALA A 192 -14.04 2.97 6.34
C ALA A 192 -14.63 3.47 7.66
N THR A 193 -15.09 2.56 8.50
CA THR A 193 -15.54 2.80 9.88
C THR A 193 -14.97 1.73 10.80
N ASP A 194 -15.06 1.94 12.12
CA ASP A 194 -14.58 0.98 13.11
C ASP A 194 -13.13 0.55 12.88
N VAL A 195 -12.30 1.50 12.47
CA VAL A 195 -10.90 1.24 12.15
C VAL A 195 -10.10 1.04 13.44
N HIS A 196 -9.40 -0.07 13.53
CA HIS A 196 -8.68 -0.46 14.74
C HIS A 196 -7.30 -1.05 14.39
N PHE A 197 -6.30 -0.70 15.22
CA PHE A 197 -4.97 -1.30 15.17
C PHE A 197 -4.54 -1.79 16.57
N ASP A 198 -4.10 -3.03 16.64
CA ASP A 198 -3.51 -3.64 17.84
C ASP A 198 -2.03 -4.01 17.55
N SER A 199 -1.13 -3.20 18.10
CA SER A 199 0.32 -3.35 17.89
C SER A 199 0.91 -4.62 18.52
N ARG A 200 0.29 -5.16 19.58
CA ARG A 200 0.76 -6.39 20.23
C ARG A 200 0.49 -7.63 19.37
N ARG A 201 -0.64 -7.59 18.65
CA ARG A 201 -1.08 -8.67 17.76
C ARG A 201 -0.66 -8.44 16.32
N MET A 202 -0.09 -7.26 15.99
CA MET A 202 0.16 -6.80 14.63
C MET A 202 -1.09 -7.00 13.76
N TYR A 203 -2.21 -6.49 14.26
CA TYR A 203 -3.54 -6.70 13.70
C TYR A 203 -4.19 -5.36 13.40
N PHE A 204 -4.63 -5.21 12.15
CA PHE A 204 -5.43 -4.07 11.69
C PHE A 204 -6.79 -4.56 11.22
N SER A 205 -7.85 -3.81 11.45
CA SER A 205 -9.17 -4.08 10.89
C SER A 205 -9.94 -2.80 10.59
N ALA A 206 -10.80 -2.86 9.58
CA ALA A 206 -11.69 -1.78 9.18
C ALA A 206 -13.01 -2.36 8.65
N ASN A 207 -14.13 -1.75 8.98
CA ASN A 207 -15.41 -2.01 8.34
C ASN A 207 -15.51 -1.11 7.10
N ILE A 208 -15.50 -1.70 5.92
CA ILE A 208 -15.50 -0.98 4.63
C ILE A 208 -16.88 -0.99 3.95
N ALA A 209 -17.93 -1.42 4.63
CA ALA A 209 -19.28 -1.50 4.04
C ALA A 209 -19.76 -0.14 3.52
N THR A 210 -19.51 0.93 4.26
CA THR A 210 -19.91 2.29 3.89
C THR A 210 -19.09 2.91 2.75
N ALA A 211 -18.00 2.25 2.32
CA ALA A 211 -17.25 2.65 1.13
C ALA A 211 -17.96 2.27 -0.18
N TYR A 212 -19.01 1.44 -0.11
CA TYR A 212 -19.80 0.98 -1.25
C TYR A 212 -21.13 1.72 -1.32
N PRO A 213 -21.64 1.99 -2.56
CA PRO A 213 -22.96 2.57 -2.74
C PRO A 213 -24.08 1.59 -2.35
N ALA A 214 -25.31 2.10 -2.23
CA ALA A 214 -26.46 1.33 -1.77
C ALA A 214 -26.74 0.06 -2.62
N GLU A 215 -26.40 0.10 -3.92
CA GLU A 215 -26.55 -1.00 -4.87
C GLU A 215 -25.72 -2.24 -4.50
N ALA A 216 -24.67 -2.07 -3.70
CA ALA A 216 -23.89 -3.20 -3.18
C ALA A 216 -24.66 -4.02 -2.14
N ASN A 217 -25.76 -3.51 -1.59
CA ASN A 217 -26.59 -4.18 -0.58
C ASN A 217 -25.79 -4.75 0.60
N VAL A 218 -24.73 -4.07 1.02
CA VAL A 218 -23.83 -4.52 2.08
C VAL A 218 -24.18 -3.87 3.40
N LYS A 219 -24.46 -4.69 4.43
CA LYS A 219 -24.69 -4.24 5.81
C LYS A 219 -23.38 -4.05 6.57
N LYS A 220 -22.49 -5.01 6.39
CA LYS A 220 -21.21 -5.06 7.09
C LYS A 220 -20.17 -5.77 6.22
N TRP A 221 -18.96 -5.24 6.19
CA TRP A 221 -17.79 -5.89 5.61
C TRP A 221 -16.56 -5.50 6.40
N VAL A 222 -16.18 -6.36 7.34
CA VAL A 222 -14.98 -6.15 8.15
C VAL A 222 -13.83 -6.87 7.49
N ARG A 223 -12.87 -6.11 7.04
CA ARG A 223 -11.60 -6.60 6.51
C ARG A 223 -10.52 -6.46 7.56
N SER A 224 -9.74 -7.52 7.78
CA SER A 224 -8.66 -7.51 8.73
C SER A 224 -7.37 -8.08 8.16
N TYR A 225 -6.26 -7.60 8.70
CA TYR A 225 -4.90 -7.98 8.35
C TYR A 225 -4.15 -8.34 9.62
N GLN A 226 -3.60 -9.53 9.67
CA GLN A 226 -2.76 -9.98 10.79
C GLN A 226 -1.41 -10.44 10.30
N LEU A 227 -0.37 -9.67 10.65
CA LEU A 227 1.00 -10.02 10.33
C LEU A 227 1.56 -10.99 11.39
N GLY A 228 1.77 -12.23 10.99
CA GLY A 228 2.42 -13.25 11.78
C GLY A 228 3.94 -13.29 11.54
N LYS A 229 4.60 -14.29 12.14
CA LYS A 229 6.04 -14.49 11.96
C LYS A 229 6.41 -14.79 10.49
N ASN A 230 5.65 -15.66 9.82
CA ASN A 230 5.96 -16.15 8.47
C ASN A 230 4.78 -15.98 7.50
N SER A 231 3.78 -15.21 7.86
CA SER A 231 2.56 -15.07 7.05
C SER A 231 1.85 -13.75 7.28
N LEU A 232 1.14 -13.31 6.26
CA LEU A 232 0.07 -12.33 6.37
C LEU A 232 -1.26 -13.08 6.22
N LYS A 233 -2.12 -13.02 7.25
CA LYS A 233 -3.51 -13.47 7.18
C LYS A 233 -4.39 -12.27 6.84
N ILE A 234 -5.25 -12.40 5.84
CA ILE A 234 -6.31 -11.45 5.49
C ILE A 234 -7.64 -12.17 5.69
N GLU A 235 -8.60 -11.49 6.33
CA GLU A 235 -9.93 -12.03 6.53
C GLU A 235 -10.98 -10.97 6.22
N ASP A 236 -11.96 -11.35 5.41
CA ASP A 236 -13.16 -10.59 5.11
C ASP A 236 -14.36 -11.27 5.78
N SER A 237 -15.00 -10.62 6.74
CA SER A 237 -16.24 -11.07 7.39
C SER A 237 -17.39 -10.15 6.96
N PHE A 238 -18.45 -10.70 6.40
CA PHE A 238 -19.49 -9.88 5.77
C PHE A 238 -20.92 -10.32 6.08
N SER A 239 -21.83 -9.37 5.95
CA SER A 239 -23.28 -9.58 5.84
C SER A 239 -23.88 -8.62 4.82
N LEU A 240 -24.80 -9.15 4.02
CA LEU A 240 -25.48 -8.46 2.93
C LEU A 240 -26.99 -8.42 3.21
N ASP A 241 -27.66 -7.38 2.71
CA ASP A 241 -29.13 -7.34 2.67
C ASP A 241 -29.69 -8.24 1.57
N LYS A 242 -28.95 -8.30 0.45
CA LYS A 242 -29.34 -9.04 -0.74
C LYS A 242 -28.09 -9.59 -1.43
N ALA A 243 -28.24 -10.73 -2.07
CA ALA A 243 -27.17 -11.42 -2.78
C ALA A 243 -27.56 -11.55 -4.27
N ASP A 244 -27.32 -10.49 -5.04
CA ASP A 244 -27.73 -10.39 -6.44
C ASP A 244 -26.66 -10.92 -7.41
N LYS A 245 -25.38 -10.66 -7.09
CA LYS A 245 -24.23 -11.08 -7.90
C LYS A 245 -23.13 -11.64 -7.01
N PRO A 246 -22.26 -12.52 -7.54
CA PRO A 246 -21.12 -13.01 -6.78
C PRO A 246 -20.20 -11.89 -6.32
N ASN A 247 -19.68 -12.00 -5.10
CA ASN A 247 -18.54 -11.20 -4.66
C ASN A 247 -17.28 -11.58 -5.45
N GLN A 248 -16.42 -10.63 -5.65
CA GLN A 248 -15.10 -10.83 -6.25
C GLN A 248 -14.05 -10.16 -5.36
N VAL A 249 -12.93 -10.83 -5.09
CA VAL A 249 -11.84 -10.21 -4.33
C VAL A 249 -10.62 -10.10 -5.21
N ASN A 250 -10.13 -8.88 -5.38
CA ASN A 250 -9.06 -8.56 -6.31
C ASN A 250 -7.73 -8.39 -5.59
N PHE A 251 -6.67 -8.79 -6.28
CA PHE A 251 -5.28 -8.59 -5.88
C PHE A 251 -4.50 -8.14 -7.11
N LEU A 252 -3.70 -7.08 -6.97
CA LEU A 252 -2.89 -6.53 -8.05
C LEU A 252 -1.41 -6.84 -7.80
N THR A 253 -0.72 -7.31 -8.84
CA THR A 253 0.72 -7.61 -8.79
C THR A 253 1.38 -7.30 -10.13
N TRP A 254 2.69 -7.06 -10.13
CA TRP A 254 3.49 -6.93 -11.36
C TRP A 254 4.36 -8.16 -11.63
N GLY A 255 4.18 -9.21 -10.83
CA GLY A 255 4.88 -10.47 -10.95
C GLY A 255 4.23 -11.48 -11.88
N LYS A 256 4.91 -12.62 -12.01
CA LYS A 256 4.34 -13.82 -12.64
C LYS A 256 3.34 -14.47 -11.71
N VAL A 257 2.17 -14.80 -12.24
CA VAL A 257 1.07 -15.39 -11.48
C VAL A 257 0.82 -16.82 -11.96
N ASP A 258 0.69 -17.74 -11.01
CA ASP A 258 0.26 -19.13 -11.28
C ASP A 258 -0.96 -19.46 -10.39
N VAL A 259 -2.06 -19.86 -11.03
CA VAL A 259 -3.32 -20.29 -10.41
C VAL A 259 -3.68 -21.73 -10.76
N SER A 260 -2.73 -22.50 -11.28
CA SER A 260 -2.94 -23.87 -11.76
C SER A 260 -3.32 -24.86 -10.65
N VAL A 261 -2.91 -24.56 -9.39
CA VAL A 261 -3.22 -25.39 -8.23
C VAL A 261 -4.47 -24.87 -7.54
N PRO A 262 -5.58 -25.64 -7.49
CA PRO A 262 -6.82 -25.21 -6.84
C PRO A 262 -6.63 -24.82 -5.37
N GLY A 263 -7.07 -23.61 -5.01
CA GLY A 263 -6.91 -23.05 -3.64
C GLY A 263 -5.59 -22.36 -3.39
N VAL A 264 -4.75 -22.20 -4.43
CA VAL A 264 -3.43 -21.58 -4.33
C VAL A 264 -3.26 -20.57 -5.47
N VAL A 265 -2.75 -19.40 -5.12
CA VAL A 265 -2.15 -18.44 -6.05
C VAL A 265 -0.69 -18.33 -5.70
N THR A 266 0.19 -18.53 -6.67
CA THR A 266 1.63 -18.24 -6.53
C THR A 266 1.96 -16.97 -7.27
N VAL A 267 2.71 -16.08 -6.63
CA VAL A 267 3.22 -14.83 -7.23
C VAL A 267 4.73 -14.81 -7.07
N GLU A 268 5.42 -14.53 -8.18
CA GLU A 268 6.88 -14.40 -8.23
C GLU A 268 7.30 -13.05 -8.81
N VAL A 269 8.10 -12.30 -8.06
CA VAL A 269 8.59 -10.97 -8.42
C VAL A 269 10.08 -10.89 -8.12
N ASN A 270 10.93 -10.68 -9.12
CA ASN A 270 12.38 -10.47 -8.92
C ASN A 270 13.06 -11.50 -8.01
N GLY A 271 12.67 -12.77 -8.12
CA GLY A 271 13.22 -13.85 -7.31
C GLY A 271 12.51 -14.08 -5.95
N GLU A 272 11.72 -13.12 -5.49
CA GLU A 272 10.87 -13.31 -4.32
C GLU A 272 9.60 -14.05 -4.72
N LYS A 273 9.21 -15.03 -3.90
CA LYS A 273 8.07 -15.90 -4.22
C LYS A 273 7.15 -16.08 -3.03
N VAL A 274 5.87 -15.83 -3.24
CA VAL A 274 4.83 -16.05 -2.22
C VAL A 274 3.77 -17.01 -2.70
N ARG A 275 3.13 -17.67 -1.75
CA ARG A 275 1.92 -18.46 -1.91
C ARG A 275 0.79 -17.82 -1.15
N MET A 276 -0.30 -17.53 -1.81
CA MET A 276 -1.58 -17.15 -1.19
C MET A 276 -2.52 -18.36 -1.26
N THR A 277 -2.96 -18.85 -0.11
CA THR A 277 -3.96 -19.92 -0.02
C THR A 277 -5.33 -19.35 0.26
N TYR A 278 -6.36 -19.95 -0.34
CA TYR A 278 -7.77 -19.58 -0.18
C TYR A 278 -8.66 -20.82 -0.22
N ASN A 279 -9.91 -20.70 0.17
CA ASN A 279 -10.85 -21.82 0.10
C ASN A 279 -11.25 -22.10 -1.36
N LYS A 280 -10.72 -23.18 -1.94
CA LYS A 280 -11.01 -23.61 -3.32
C LYS A 280 -12.48 -23.92 -3.62
N SER A 281 -13.27 -24.23 -2.60
CA SER A 281 -14.70 -24.46 -2.76
C SER A 281 -15.50 -23.16 -2.79
N ALA A 282 -14.92 -22.07 -2.26
CA ALA A 282 -15.55 -20.76 -2.22
C ALA A 282 -15.26 -19.91 -3.47
N PHE A 283 -14.10 -20.14 -4.13
CA PHE A 283 -13.63 -19.28 -5.20
C PHE A 283 -13.11 -20.02 -6.42
N THR A 284 -13.32 -19.40 -7.59
CA THR A 284 -12.64 -19.69 -8.85
C THR A 284 -11.77 -18.49 -9.22
N PRO A 285 -10.45 -18.66 -9.37
CA PRO A 285 -9.56 -17.56 -9.72
C PRO A 285 -9.60 -17.26 -11.22
N THR A 286 -9.44 -15.98 -11.57
CA THR A 286 -9.11 -15.52 -12.92
C THR A 286 -7.96 -14.55 -12.85
N VAL A 287 -7.17 -14.47 -13.92
CA VAL A 287 -6.04 -13.54 -14.04
C VAL A 287 -6.24 -12.71 -15.29
N GLU A 288 -6.21 -11.40 -15.11
CA GLU A 288 -6.21 -10.42 -16.20
C GLU A 288 -4.82 -9.79 -16.28
N THR A 289 -4.26 -9.74 -17.49
CA THR A 289 -3.02 -9.01 -17.78
C THR A 289 -3.38 -7.63 -18.29
N ILE A 290 -2.88 -6.59 -17.62
CA ILE A 290 -3.12 -5.19 -17.95
C ILE A 290 -1.81 -4.62 -18.47
N ARG A 291 -1.78 -4.26 -19.76
CA ARG A 291 -0.64 -3.61 -20.39
C ARG A 291 -0.52 -2.17 -19.90
N LEU A 292 0.72 -1.73 -19.66
CA LEU A 292 1.03 -0.40 -19.17
C LEU A 292 1.64 0.45 -20.31
N ASP A 293 0.80 1.16 -21.02
CA ASP A 293 1.24 2.05 -22.10
C ASP A 293 1.64 3.45 -21.58
N ASP A 294 1.26 3.79 -20.35
CA ASP A 294 1.62 5.05 -19.68
C ASP A 294 3.04 4.97 -19.10
N PRO A 295 3.99 5.84 -19.53
CA PRO A 295 5.37 5.81 -19.05
C PRO A 295 5.52 6.00 -17.54
N ARG A 296 4.60 6.75 -16.88
CA ARG A 296 4.65 6.94 -15.42
C ARG A 296 4.41 5.63 -14.68
N LEU A 297 3.61 4.72 -15.25
CA LEU A 297 3.36 3.39 -14.70
C LEU A 297 4.41 2.39 -15.18
N SER A 298 4.71 2.35 -16.47
CA SER A 298 5.61 1.34 -17.03
C SER A 298 7.08 1.51 -16.60
N ASN A 299 7.54 2.74 -16.31
CA ASN A 299 8.86 2.97 -15.72
C ASN A 299 9.00 2.42 -14.29
N VAL A 300 7.89 2.17 -13.60
CA VAL A 300 7.87 1.62 -12.24
C VAL A 300 7.62 0.12 -12.24
N TRP A 301 6.61 -0.33 -12.99
CA TRP A 301 6.08 -1.70 -12.93
C TRP A 301 6.44 -2.57 -14.14
N GLY A 302 7.13 -2.02 -15.14
CA GLY A 302 7.43 -2.70 -16.40
C GLY A 302 6.27 -2.64 -17.38
N GLU A 303 6.21 -3.57 -18.32
CA GLU A 303 5.27 -3.52 -19.45
C GLU A 303 3.82 -3.85 -19.05
N GLN A 304 3.61 -4.53 -17.93
CA GLN A 304 2.30 -5.02 -17.52
C GLN A 304 2.19 -5.26 -16.02
N VAL A 305 0.94 -5.25 -15.53
CA VAL A 305 0.56 -5.78 -14.23
C VAL A 305 -0.52 -6.84 -14.39
N CYS A 306 -0.70 -7.67 -13.37
CA CYS A 306 -1.72 -8.72 -13.35
C CYS A 306 -2.74 -8.43 -12.24
N ARG A 307 -4.03 -8.46 -12.58
CA ARG A 307 -5.12 -8.49 -11.62
C ARG A 307 -5.59 -9.93 -11.42
N ILE A 308 -5.45 -10.43 -10.21
CA ILE A 308 -5.96 -11.72 -9.77
C ILE A 308 -7.32 -11.47 -9.16
N SER A 309 -8.36 -12.12 -9.70
CA SER A 309 -9.72 -12.00 -9.19
C SER A 309 -10.19 -13.36 -8.67
N LEU A 310 -10.46 -13.44 -7.37
CA LEU A 310 -11.10 -14.60 -6.76
C LEU A 310 -12.62 -14.38 -6.85
N ASN A 311 -13.29 -15.10 -7.76
CA ASN A 311 -14.72 -15.00 -8.01
C ASN A 311 -15.45 -15.99 -7.12
N ALA A 312 -16.38 -15.52 -6.29
CA ALA A 312 -17.15 -16.39 -5.39
C ALA A 312 -18.03 -17.37 -6.18
N ASN A 313 -17.93 -18.66 -5.90
CA ASN A 313 -18.71 -19.71 -6.54
C ASN A 313 -20.18 -19.71 -6.07
N LYS A 314 -20.43 -19.17 -4.87
CA LYS A 314 -21.75 -19.01 -4.27
C LYS A 314 -21.80 -17.67 -3.56
N GLN A 315 -22.97 -17.07 -3.51
CA GLN A 315 -23.19 -15.79 -2.84
C GLN A 315 -24.12 -15.97 -1.64
N PRO A 316 -23.58 -16.29 -0.44
CA PRO A 316 -24.36 -16.27 0.78
C PRO A 316 -24.62 -14.83 1.25
N LEU A 317 -25.69 -14.64 2.04
CA LEU A 317 -25.99 -13.36 2.68
C LEU A 317 -25.00 -12.99 3.80
N SER A 318 -24.29 -13.95 4.36
CA SER A 318 -23.26 -13.74 5.35
C SER A 318 -22.20 -14.83 5.28
N GLY A 319 -20.98 -14.49 5.70
CA GLY A 319 -19.87 -15.43 5.70
C GLY A 319 -18.54 -14.79 6.01
N SER A 320 -17.48 -15.57 5.82
CA SER A 320 -16.12 -15.09 5.88
C SER A 320 -15.26 -15.72 4.79
N TYR A 321 -14.31 -14.93 4.28
CA TYR A 321 -13.27 -15.33 3.36
C TYR A 321 -11.92 -15.15 4.03
N THR A 322 -11.06 -16.14 3.93
CA THR A 322 -9.70 -16.07 4.52
C THR A 322 -8.66 -16.34 3.45
N TYR A 323 -7.63 -15.50 3.43
CA TYR A 323 -6.46 -15.63 2.56
C TYR A 323 -5.22 -15.65 3.45
N THR A 324 -4.32 -16.57 3.19
CA THR A 324 -3.04 -16.64 3.93
C THR A 324 -1.89 -16.60 2.95
N ILE A 325 -1.07 -15.56 3.07
CA ILE A 325 0.11 -15.34 2.24
C ILE A 325 1.34 -15.77 3.01
N THR A 326 2.14 -16.67 2.43
CA THR A 326 3.39 -17.19 2.99
C THR A 326 4.50 -17.12 1.96
N THR A 327 5.75 -17.07 2.41
CA THR A 327 6.92 -17.19 1.52
C THR A 327 7.07 -18.63 1.02
N ILE A 328 7.58 -18.79 -0.19
CA ILE A 328 8.07 -20.07 -0.74
C ILE A 328 9.59 -19.98 -0.79
N LYS A 329 10.24 -20.90 -0.14
CA LYS A 329 11.70 -21.05 -0.19
C LYS A 329 12.12 -21.78 -1.45
#